data_96d646905fac1ab82483b78b536f2af4
#
_entry.id   96d646905fac1ab82483b78b536f2af4
#
_cell.length_a   1.000
_cell.length_b   1.000
_cell.length_c   1.000
_cell.angle_alpha   90.00
_cell.angle_beta   90.00
_cell.angle_gamma   90.00
#
_symmetry.space_group_name_H-M   'P 1'
#
loop_
_entity.id
_entity.type
_entity.pdbx_description
1 polymer ?
#
loop_
_entity_poly.entity_id
_entity_poly.type
_entity_poly.pdbx_seq_one_letter_code
_entity_poly.pdbx_strand_id
1 'polypeptide(L)'
;MRDFADDNPDVCITSLRFANVLGDDLTTVFSRMLRMQAVPEVFGFDPRLQFVHEEDVTRALEHATLHDVPGTFNVAGPGVITWSDACRIVGRRRLAMPPVMTGAAAVPMRLLRIIDIPPEVLILLRYGRGVDIDAFVDAGFEYRYTTPATVKAFASARRLERVVGAPPAYEYERDVEHFFRNSRAVVRPDV
;
A
#
# COMPACT_ATOMS: atom_id res chain seq x y z
N MET A 1 -11.75 -20.22 -1.93
CA MET A 1 -12.77 -19.16 -2.13
C MET A 1 -13.77 -19.52 -3.24
N ARG A 2 -13.33 -19.93 -4.43
CA ARG A 2 -14.27 -20.36 -5.48
C ARG A 2 -15.13 -21.53 -5.03
N ASP A 3 -14.50 -22.59 -4.52
CA ASP A 3 -15.19 -23.78 -4.02
C ASP A 3 -16.23 -23.42 -2.93
N PHE A 4 -15.90 -22.48 -2.03
CA PHE A 4 -16.82 -21.98 -1.02
C PHE A 4 -18.01 -21.21 -1.64
N ALA A 5 -17.78 -20.41 -2.68
CA ALA A 5 -18.84 -19.69 -3.37
C ALA A 5 -19.79 -20.65 -4.10
N ASP A 6 -19.24 -21.71 -4.69
CA ASP A 6 -20.02 -22.72 -5.39
C ASP A 6 -20.90 -23.56 -4.42
N ASP A 7 -20.38 -23.77 -3.20
CA ASP A 7 -21.11 -24.49 -2.13
C ASP A 7 -22.13 -23.61 -1.39
N ASN A 8 -22.05 -22.27 -1.51
CA ASN A 8 -22.92 -21.33 -0.78
C ASN A 8 -23.46 -20.24 -1.73
N PRO A 9 -24.38 -20.55 -2.62
CA PRO A 9 -24.90 -19.63 -3.64
C PRO A 9 -25.68 -18.45 -3.05
N ASP A 10 -26.15 -18.55 -1.81
CA ASP A 10 -26.88 -17.49 -1.11
C ASP A 10 -25.94 -16.44 -0.47
N VAL A 11 -24.62 -16.64 -0.54
CA VAL A 11 -23.62 -15.73 0.04
C VAL A 11 -22.97 -14.89 -1.04
N CYS A 12 -23.13 -13.58 -0.98
CA CYS A 12 -22.39 -12.66 -1.85
C CYS A 12 -20.92 -12.58 -1.44
N ILE A 13 -20.00 -13.01 -2.31
CA ILE A 13 -18.57 -12.99 -2.05
C ILE A 13 -17.87 -12.00 -2.97
N THR A 14 -17.31 -10.97 -2.38
CA THR A 14 -16.49 -9.97 -3.07
C THR A 14 -15.01 -10.12 -2.68
N SER A 15 -14.13 -10.23 -3.66
CA SER A 15 -12.68 -10.29 -3.45
C SER A 15 -12.03 -9.04 -4.03
N LEU A 16 -11.45 -8.18 -3.18
CA LEU A 16 -10.73 -6.98 -3.58
C LEU A 16 -9.22 -7.22 -3.57
N ARG A 17 -8.56 -6.92 -4.70
CA ARG A 17 -7.10 -7.03 -4.88
C ARG A 17 -6.52 -5.63 -4.99
N PHE A 18 -5.96 -5.15 -3.91
CA PHE A 18 -5.38 -3.82 -3.85
C PHE A 18 -4.00 -3.74 -4.51
N ALA A 19 -3.77 -2.68 -5.28
CA ALA A 19 -2.44 -2.27 -5.71
C ALA A 19 -1.61 -1.76 -4.52
N ASN A 20 -0.45 -1.13 -4.79
CA ASN A 20 0.38 -0.57 -3.73
C ASN A 20 -0.35 0.58 -3.02
N VAL A 21 -0.65 0.40 -1.74
CA VAL A 21 -1.34 1.42 -0.94
C VAL A 21 -0.35 2.49 -0.49
N LEU A 22 -0.74 3.76 -0.67
CA LEU A 22 -0.05 4.91 -0.07
C LEU A 22 -1.05 5.72 0.76
N GLY A 23 -0.61 6.14 1.92
CA GLY A 23 -1.36 6.98 2.85
C GLY A 23 -0.45 7.53 3.93
N ASP A 24 -0.99 8.39 4.76
CA ASP A 24 -0.23 9.09 5.79
C ASP A 24 0.07 8.19 6.97
N ASP A 25 -0.93 7.41 7.38
CA ASP A 25 -0.87 6.54 8.56
C ASP A 25 -0.39 5.11 8.23
N LEU A 26 -0.32 4.76 6.94
CA LEU A 26 0.07 3.42 6.51
C LEU A 26 1.57 3.27 6.25
N THR A 27 2.14 2.25 6.88
CA THR A 27 3.53 1.85 6.63
C THR A 27 3.59 0.66 5.69
N THR A 28 3.71 0.93 4.40
CA THR A 28 3.91 -0.07 3.35
C THR A 28 5.37 -0.08 2.89
N VAL A 29 5.78 -1.09 2.11
CA VAL A 29 7.14 -1.14 1.55
C VAL A 29 7.44 0.10 0.71
N PHE A 30 6.51 0.51 -0.16
CA PHE A 30 6.69 1.69 -1.01
C PHE A 30 6.66 3.00 -0.21
N SER A 31 5.80 3.14 0.80
CA SER A 31 5.80 4.32 1.66
C SER A 31 7.12 4.44 2.43
N ARG A 32 7.68 3.33 2.95
CA ARG A 32 9.01 3.31 3.58
C ARG A 32 10.11 3.72 2.61
N MET A 33 10.10 3.18 1.39
CA MET A 33 11.08 3.52 0.36
C MET A 33 11.01 5.01 0.00
N LEU A 34 9.83 5.55 -0.25
CA LEU A 34 9.62 6.98 -0.55
C LEU A 34 9.94 7.89 0.65
N ARG A 35 10.02 7.35 1.87
CA ARG A 35 10.49 8.06 3.07
C ARG A 35 12.01 8.11 3.19
N MET A 36 12.76 7.26 2.50
CA MET A 36 14.24 7.28 2.52
C MET A 36 14.80 8.59 1.96
N GLN A 37 16.02 8.97 2.36
CA GLN A 37 16.72 10.13 1.79
C GLN A 37 17.14 9.88 0.33
N ALA A 38 17.56 8.64 0.04
CA ALA A 38 17.88 8.16 -1.29
C ALA A 38 17.05 6.91 -1.58
N VAL A 39 16.23 6.98 -2.62
CA VAL A 39 15.30 5.92 -2.98
C VAL A 39 15.96 4.98 -3.97
N PRO A 40 15.95 3.67 -3.72
CA PRO A 40 16.56 2.71 -4.64
C PRO A 40 15.82 2.65 -5.96
N GLU A 41 16.58 2.60 -7.05
CA GLU A 41 16.10 2.30 -8.40
C GLU A 41 17.01 1.26 -9.05
N VAL A 42 16.50 0.50 -10.00
CA VAL A 42 17.32 -0.41 -10.80
C VAL A 42 17.85 0.34 -12.01
N PHE A 43 19.17 0.43 -12.15
CA PHE A 43 19.82 1.17 -13.24
C PHE A 43 19.31 0.69 -14.60
N GLY A 44 18.93 1.65 -15.45
CA GLY A 44 18.39 1.37 -16.79
C GLY A 44 16.91 1.03 -16.84
N PHE A 45 16.20 1.08 -15.70
CA PHE A 45 14.76 0.81 -15.64
C PHE A 45 14.01 1.97 -14.98
N ASP A 46 12.88 2.33 -15.56
CA ASP A 46 11.94 3.30 -14.98
C ASP A 46 10.52 2.71 -15.02
N PRO A 47 10.19 1.84 -14.05
CA PRO A 47 8.96 1.09 -14.08
C PRO A 47 7.73 1.99 -13.91
N ARG A 48 6.65 1.59 -14.57
CA ARG A 48 5.32 2.17 -14.37
C ARG A 48 4.62 1.43 -13.26
N LEU A 49 4.14 2.17 -12.28
CA LEU A 49 3.47 1.64 -11.10
C LEU A 49 2.09 2.27 -10.94
N GLN A 50 1.20 1.54 -10.29
CA GLN A 50 -0.07 2.05 -9.79
C GLN A 50 -0.06 2.06 -8.27
N PHE A 51 -0.71 3.09 -7.72
CA PHE A 51 -0.95 3.26 -6.31
C PHE A 51 -2.43 3.49 -6.05
N VAL A 52 -2.89 3.11 -4.88
CA VAL A 52 -4.23 3.42 -4.39
C VAL A 52 -4.09 4.22 -3.09
N HIS A 53 -4.91 5.25 -2.93
CA HIS A 53 -4.95 6.05 -1.71
C HIS A 53 -5.64 5.27 -0.60
N GLU A 54 -5.19 5.39 0.65
CA GLU A 54 -5.79 4.70 1.81
C GLU A 54 -7.28 5.01 1.97
N GLU A 55 -7.70 6.25 1.66
CA GLU A 55 -9.10 6.63 1.67
C GLU A 55 -9.92 5.84 0.64
N ASP A 56 -9.38 5.64 -0.58
CA ASP A 56 -10.06 4.84 -1.60
C ASP A 56 -10.08 3.34 -1.24
N VAL A 57 -9.09 2.86 -0.46
CA VAL A 57 -9.14 1.49 0.11
C VAL A 57 -10.34 1.35 1.06
N THR A 58 -10.50 2.29 1.98
CA THR A 58 -11.62 2.30 2.94
C THR A 58 -12.96 2.38 2.21
N ARG A 59 -13.09 3.28 1.24
CA ARG A 59 -14.31 3.42 0.44
C ARG A 59 -14.61 2.18 -0.42
N ALA A 60 -13.57 1.53 -0.93
CA ALA A 60 -13.75 0.28 -1.70
C ALA A 60 -14.28 -0.86 -0.81
N LEU A 61 -13.79 -0.96 0.42
CA LEU A 61 -14.31 -1.93 1.39
C LEU A 61 -15.74 -1.60 1.80
N GLU A 62 -16.05 -0.33 2.04
CA GLU A 62 -17.40 0.15 2.34
C GLU A 62 -18.36 -0.16 1.17
N HIS A 63 -17.97 0.16 -0.06
CA HIS A 63 -18.77 -0.12 -1.26
C HIS A 63 -19.07 -1.61 -1.40
N ALA A 64 -18.05 -2.46 -1.28
CA ALA A 64 -18.21 -3.91 -1.37
C ALA A 64 -19.03 -4.52 -0.21
N THR A 65 -19.13 -3.82 0.92
CA THR A 65 -19.91 -4.27 2.08
C THR A 65 -21.38 -3.85 1.98
N LEU A 66 -21.64 -2.66 1.43
CA LEU A 66 -22.99 -2.09 1.35
C LEU A 66 -23.73 -2.49 0.08
N HIS A 67 -23.03 -2.96 -0.94
CA HIS A 67 -23.59 -3.35 -2.21
C HIS A 67 -23.27 -4.82 -2.51
N ASP A 68 -24.22 -5.51 -3.09
CA ASP A 68 -24.02 -6.90 -3.54
C ASP A 68 -23.25 -6.89 -4.87
N VAL A 69 -21.94 -6.92 -4.81
CA VAL A 69 -21.02 -6.90 -5.95
C VAL A 69 -20.19 -8.19 -5.98
N PRO A 70 -20.79 -9.35 -6.34
CA PRO A 70 -20.07 -10.60 -6.34
C PRO A 70 -18.97 -10.60 -7.39
N GLY A 71 -17.78 -11.11 -7.02
CA GLY A 71 -16.68 -11.23 -7.97
C GLY A 71 -15.31 -10.91 -7.41
N THR A 72 -14.35 -10.82 -8.32
CA THR A 72 -12.97 -10.45 -7.98
C THR A 72 -12.59 -9.18 -8.72
N PHE A 73 -12.24 -8.15 -7.97
CA PHE A 73 -11.95 -6.81 -8.50
C PHE A 73 -10.53 -6.37 -8.15
N ASN A 74 -9.84 -5.77 -9.12
CA ASN A 74 -8.59 -5.06 -8.83
C ASN A 74 -8.93 -3.63 -8.42
N VAL A 75 -8.24 -3.15 -7.39
CA VAL A 75 -8.44 -1.81 -6.83
C VAL A 75 -7.11 -1.04 -6.89
N ALA A 76 -7.04 -0.05 -7.79
CA ALA A 76 -5.89 0.82 -7.96
C ALA A 76 -6.37 2.20 -8.41
N GLY A 77 -5.69 3.26 -8.01
CA GLY A 77 -6.00 4.59 -8.52
C GLY A 77 -5.87 4.65 -10.05
N PRO A 78 -6.80 5.30 -10.76
CA PRO A 78 -6.72 5.45 -12.21
C PRO A 78 -5.39 6.02 -12.69
N GLY A 79 -4.92 5.54 -13.86
CA GLY A 79 -3.66 5.92 -14.44
C GLY A 79 -2.44 5.22 -13.83
N VAL A 80 -1.27 5.56 -14.36
CA VAL A 80 0.03 5.02 -13.93
C VAL A 80 1.02 6.16 -13.71
N ILE A 81 2.08 5.92 -12.95
CA ILE A 81 3.18 6.86 -12.73
C ILE A 81 4.50 6.13 -12.88
N THR A 82 5.52 6.79 -13.47
CA THR A 82 6.87 6.24 -13.48
C THR A 82 7.50 6.35 -12.09
N TRP A 83 8.42 5.44 -11.77
CA TRP A 83 9.13 5.49 -10.48
C TRP A 83 9.93 6.79 -10.32
N SER A 84 10.53 7.26 -11.42
CA SER A 84 11.26 8.52 -11.44
C SER A 84 10.37 9.73 -11.12
N ASP A 85 9.15 9.77 -11.68
CA ASP A 85 8.18 10.83 -11.41
C ASP A 85 7.66 10.78 -9.97
N ALA A 86 7.40 9.59 -9.44
CA ALA A 86 7.00 9.41 -8.05
C ALA A 86 8.09 9.95 -7.10
N CYS A 87 9.34 9.58 -7.31
CA CYS A 87 10.47 10.10 -6.53
C CYS A 87 10.61 11.62 -6.63
N ARG A 88 10.42 12.18 -7.83
CA ARG A 88 10.47 13.63 -8.08
C ARG A 88 9.37 14.38 -7.34
N ILE A 89 8.14 13.89 -7.36
CA ILE A 89 7.00 14.48 -6.64
C ILE A 89 7.27 14.50 -5.14
N VAL A 90 7.79 13.40 -4.58
CA VAL A 90 8.12 13.30 -3.14
C VAL A 90 9.40 14.07 -2.79
N GLY A 91 10.16 14.58 -3.79
CA GLY A 91 11.38 15.35 -3.58
C GLY A 91 12.54 14.47 -3.07
N ARG A 92 12.66 13.25 -3.59
CA ARG A 92 13.70 12.31 -3.17
C ARG A 92 14.74 12.08 -4.26
N ARG A 93 16.00 11.93 -3.82
CA ARG A 93 17.09 11.52 -4.71
C ARG A 93 16.94 10.03 -5.02
N ARG A 94 17.27 9.65 -6.24
CA ARG A 94 17.30 8.25 -6.66
C ARG A 94 18.69 7.68 -6.51
N LEU A 95 18.80 6.46 -5.99
CA LEU A 95 20.04 5.71 -5.86
C LEU A 95 20.00 4.54 -6.85
N ALA A 96 20.73 4.67 -7.94
CA ALA A 96 20.80 3.65 -8.98
C ALA A 96 21.58 2.42 -8.48
N MET A 97 20.94 1.27 -8.50
CA MET A 97 21.54 -0.03 -8.19
C MET A 97 21.79 -0.81 -9.47
N PRO A 98 22.98 -1.42 -9.65
CA PRO A 98 23.24 -2.27 -10.81
C PRO A 98 22.25 -3.44 -10.88
N PRO A 99 21.75 -3.82 -12.07
CA PRO A 99 20.80 -4.93 -12.26
C PRO A 99 21.30 -6.29 -11.75
N VAL A 100 22.61 -6.49 -11.76
CA VAL A 100 23.27 -7.72 -11.25
C VAL A 100 23.12 -7.90 -9.74
N MET A 101 22.82 -6.83 -8.98
CA MET A 101 22.61 -6.90 -7.52
C MET A 101 21.21 -7.42 -7.13
N THR A 102 20.37 -7.76 -8.10
CA THR A 102 19.04 -8.35 -7.87
C THR A 102 19.05 -9.88 -7.68
N GLY A 103 20.23 -10.51 -7.68
CA GLY A 103 20.43 -11.96 -7.47
C GLY A 103 21.31 -12.26 -6.27
N ALA A 104 22.11 -13.30 -6.37
CA ALA A 104 23.04 -13.74 -5.31
C ALA A 104 24.04 -12.64 -4.88
N ALA A 105 24.36 -11.68 -5.76
CA ALA A 105 25.23 -10.54 -5.44
C ALA A 105 24.59 -9.54 -4.45
N ALA A 106 23.26 -9.58 -4.22
CA ALA A 106 22.59 -8.77 -3.21
C ALA A 106 22.77 -9.31 -1.78
N VAL A 107 23.20 -10.56 -1.63
CA VAL A 107 23.34 -11.23 -0.33
C VAL A 107 24.25 -10.45 0.65
N PRO A 108 25.47 -9.98 0.27
CA PRO A 108 26.31 -9.25 1.20
C PRO A 108 25.70 -7.89 1.62
N MET A 109 24.96 -7.19 0.74
CA MET A 109 24.30 -5.93 1.10
C MET A 109 23.09 -6.14 2.01
N ARG A 110 22.39 -7.28 1.89
CA ARG A 110 21.34 -7.70 2.82
C ARG A 110 21.93 -8.06 4.20
N LEU A 111 23.08 -8.75 4.25
CA LEU A 111 23.77 -9.07 5.50
C LEU A 111 24.19 -7.79 6.26
N LEU A 112 24.55 -6.74 5.53
CA LEU A 112 24.92 -5.44 6.11
C LEU A 112 23.70 -4.56 6.45
N ARG A 113 22.47 -5.05 6.30
CA ARG A 113 21.21 -4.33 6.52
C ARG A 113 21.12 -2.98 5.80
N ILE A 114 21.90 -2.79 4.74
CA ILE A 114 21.91 -1.54 3.98
C ILE A 114 20.64 -1.42 3.14
N ILE A 115 20.09 -2.56 2.68
CA ILE A 115 18.87 -2.60 1.87
C ILE A 115 18.04 -3.82 2.30
N ASP A 116 16.97 -3.57 3.04
CA ASP A 116 15.96 -4.57 3.39
C ASP A 116 14.75 -4.43 2.43
N ILE A 117 15.00 -4.71 1.15
CA ILE A 117 13.96 -4.69 0.11
C ILE A 117 13.65 -6.14 -0.27
N PRO A 118 12.39 -6.58 -0.15
CA PRO A 118 11.97 -7.90 -0.62
C PRO A 118 12.28 -8.11 -2.12
N PRO A 119 12.65 -9.33 -2.54
CA PRO A 119 12.95 -9.63 -3.94
C PRO A 119 11.81 -9.29 -4.91
N GLU A 120 10.57 -9.45 -4.45
CA GLU A 120 9.36 -9.16 -5.20
C GLU A 120 9.27 -7.67 -5.55
N VAL A 121 9.71 -6.80 -4.63
CA VAL A 121 9.74 -5.36 -4.86
C VAL A 121 10.82 -4.97 -5.87
N LEU A 122 11.96 -5.66 -5.87
CA LEU A 122 13.00 -5.46 -6.89
C LEU A 122 12.49 -5.82 -8.30
N ILE A 123 11.66 -6.87 -8.40
CA ILE A 123 11.00 -7.23 -9.67
C ILE A 123 10.04 -6.10 -10.10
N LEU A 124 9.27 -5.54 -9.16
CA LEU A 124 8.38 -4.41 -9.43
C LEU A 124 9.16 -3.15 -9.83
N LEU A 125 10.31 -2.88 -9.21
CA LEU A 125 11.19 -1.76 -9.56
C LEU A 125 11.91 -1.95 -10.90
N ARG A 126 11.89 -3.14 -11.46
CA ARG A 126 12.46 -3.44 -12.77
C ARG A 126 11.41 -3.39 -13.87
N TYR A 127 10.28 -4.04 -13.69
CA TYR A 127 9.31 -4.26 -14.74
C TYR A 127 8.03 -3.43 -14.56
N GLY A 128 7.78 -2.92 -13.38
CA GLY A 128 6.53 -2.25 -13.05
C GLY A 128 5.37 -3.23 -12.89
N ARG A 129 4.21 -2.67 -12.61
CA ARG A 129 2.94 -3.39 -12.57
C ARG A 129 1.78 -2.41 -12.73
N GLY A 130 0.91 -2.70 -13.66
CA GLY A 130 -0.40 -2.09 -13.80
C GLY A 130 -1.49 -3.17 -13.72
N VAL A 131 -2.65 -2.80 -13.25
CA VAL A 131 -3.85 -3.66 -13.20
C VAL A 131 -5.00 -2.92 -13.86
N ASP A 132 -5.87 -3.68 -14.49
CA ASP A 132 -7.14 -3.20 -15.00
C ASP A 132 -8.13 -3.04 -13.84
N ILE A 133 -8.80 -1.89 -13.80
CA ILE A 133 -9.74 -1.50 -12.74
C ILE A 133 -11.18 -1.34 -13.26
N ASP A 134 -11.40 -1.49 -14.56
CA ASP A 134 -12.66 -1.15 -15.21
C ASP A 134 -13.82 -1.97 -14.63
N ALA A 135 -13.59 -3.24 -14.35
CA ALA A 135 -14.60 -4.11 -13.74
C ALA A 135 -15.15 -3.58 -12.40
N PHE A 136 -14.33 -2.90 -11.59
CA PHE A 136 -14.78 -2.32 -10.33
C PHE A 136 -15.47 -0.97 -10.52
N VAL A 137 -15.05 -0.20 -11.53
CA VAL A 137 -15.75 1.01 -11.95
C VAL A 137 -17.13 0.67 -12.54
N ASP A 138 -17.22 -0.37 -13.37
CA ASP A 138 -18.48 -0.87 -13.93
C ASP A 138 -19.43 -1.39 -12.83
N ALA A 139 -18.88 -1.86 -11.71
CA ALA A 139 -19.63 -2.23 -10.52
C ALA A 139 -20.06 -1.00 -9.66
N GLY A 140 -19.87 0.22 -10.17
CA GLY A 140 -20.35 1.47 -9.57
C GLY A 140 -19.37 2.12 -8.57
N PHE A 141 -18.12 1.67 -8.50
CA PHE A 141 -17.15 2.30 -7.63
C PHE A 141 -16.50 3.53 -8.30
N GLU A 142 -16.45 4.65 -7.59
CA GLU A 142 -15.80 5.88 -8.03
C GLU A 142 -14.56 6.18 -7.20
N TYR A 143 -13.39 6.27 -7.87
CA TYR A 143 -12.13 6.65 -7.25
C TYR A 143 -12.07 8.15 -6.98
N ARG A 144 -11.60 8.55 -5.80
CA ARG A 144 -11.28 9.94 -5.46
C ARG A 144 -9.92 10.38 -5.97
N TYR A 145 -8.97 9.46 -5.94
CA TYR A 145 -7.58 9.74 -6.26
C TYR A 145 -7.11 8.94 -7.47
N THR A 146 -6.53 9.64 -8.44
CA THR A 146 -5.72 8.98 -9.46
C THR A 146 -4.37 8.56 -8.87
N THR A 147 -3.67 7.62 -9.52
CA THR A 147 -2.32 7.22 -9.09
C THR A 147 -1.37 8.42 -8.91
N PRO A 148 -1.26 9.40 -9.83
CA PRO A 148 -0.44 10.59 -9.59
C PRO A 148 -0.95 11.48 -8.44
N ALA A 149 -2.27 11.56 -8.24
CA ALA A 149 -2.87 12.33 -7.14
C ALA A 149 -2.54 11.69 -5.79
N THR A 150 -2.58 10.36 -5.69
CA THR A 150 -2.18 9.60 -4.50
C THR A 150 -0.74 9.92 -4.09
N VAL A 151 0.19 9.91 -5.05
CA VAL A 151 1.60 10.24 -4.76
C VAL A 151 1.77 11.71 -4.33
N LYS A 152 0.99 12.64 -4.91
CA LYS A 152 0.98 14.06 -4.52
C LYS A 152 0.42 14.25 -3.11
N ALA A 153 -0.69 13.59 -2.76
CA ALA A 153 -1.28 13.63 -1.42
C ALA A 153 -0.24 13.15 -0.38
N PHE A 154 0.36 11.98 -0.60
CA PHE A 154 1.42 11.44 0.24
C PHE A 154 2.60 12.41 0.41
N ALA A 155 3.04 13.07 -0.68
CA ALA A 155 4.13 14.07 -0.61
C ALA A 155 3.73 15.31 0.20
N SER A 156 2.49 15.75 0.10
CA SER A 156 1.96 16.94 0.80
C SER A 156 1.83 16.70 2.29
N ALA A 157 1.27 15.58 2.71
CA ALA A 157 1.18 15.19 4.11
C ALA A 157 2.56 15.17 4.78
N ARG A 158 3.56 14.60 4.11
CA ARG A 158 4.93 14.59 4.63
C ARG A 158 5.59 15.95 4.74
N ARG A 159 5.20 16.91 3.91
CA ARG A 159 5.68 18.29 4.09
C ARG A 159 5.08 18.92 5.34
N LEU A 160 3.81 18.63 5.61
CA LEU A 160 3.12 19.08 6.83
C LEU A 160 3.73 18.46 8.10
N GLU A 161 4.02 17.15 8.10
CA GLU A 161 4.71 16.48 9.22
C GLU A 161 6.04 17.17 9.59
N ARG A 162 6.78 17.64 8.59
CA ARG A 162 8.05 18.36 8.82
C ARG A 162 7.88 19.74 9.43
N VAL A 163 6.76 20.40 9.18
CA VAL A 163 6.49 21.77 9.64
C VAL A 163 5.78 21.75 10.98
N VAL A 164 4.83 20.84 11.17
CA VAL A 164 3.95 20.77 12.35
C VAL A 164 4.48 19.77 13.40
N GLY A 165 5.43 18.92 13.02
CA GLY A 165 5.84 17.74 13.79
C GLY A 165 4.97 16.54 13.46
N ALA A 166 5.49 15.34 13.67
CA ALA A 166 4.69 14.13 13.53
C ALA A 166 3.53 14.20 14.55
N PRO A 167 2.31 13.84 14.15
CA PRO A 167 1.24 13.67 15.14
C PRO A 167 1.74 12.69 16.21
N PRO A 168 1.39 12.90 17.48
CA PRO A 168 1.76 11.98 18.53
C PRO A 168 1.35 10.57 18.08
N ALA A 169 2.28 9.61 18.17
CA ALA A 169 1.96 8.22 17.88
C ALA A 169 0.68 7.88 18.65
N TYR A 170 -0.36 7.48 17.91
CA TYR A 170 -1.67 7.29 18.49
C TYR A 170 -1.55 6.21 19.58
N GLU A 171 -1.72 6.58 20.82
CA GLU A 171 -1.61 5.68 22.00
C GLU A 171 -2.79 4.71 22.09
N TYR A 172 -3.73 4.80 21.13
CA TYR A 172 -4.96 4.02 21.09
C TYR A 172 -4.72 2.50 21.24
N GLU A 173 -3.71 1.95 20.57
CA GLU A 173 -3.43 0.51 20.70
C GLU A 173 -3.01 0.15 22.12
N ARG A 174 -2.19 0.97 22.76
CA ARG A 174 -1.74 0.74 24.14
C ARG A 174 -2.86 0.95 25.14
N ASP A 175 -3.69 1.97 24.95
CA ASP A 175 -4.84 2.26 25.82
C ASP A 175 -5.95 1.23 25.64
N VAL A 176 -6.20 0.76 24.42
CA VAL A 176 -7.14 -0.33 24.14
C VAL A 176 -6.61 -1.65 24.70
N GLU A 177 -5.33 -1.96 24.53
CA GLU A 177 -4.72 -3.16 25.10
C GLU A 177 -4.76 -3.12 26.64
N HIS A 178 -4.49 -1.95 27.23
CA HIS A 178 -4.61 -1.74 28.66
C HIS A 178 -6.06 -1.85 29.15
N PHE A 179 -7.02 -1.31 28.39
CA PHE A 179 -8.45 -1.46 28.67
C PHE A 179 -8.88 -2.94 28.65
N PHE A 180 -8.51 -3.68 27.60
CA PHE A 180 -8.85 -5.10 27.48
C PHE A 180 -8.20 -5.96 28.56
N ARG A 181 -6.98 -5.64 29.00
CA ARG A 181 -6.28 -6.37 30.06
C ARG A 181 -6.83 -6.08 31.46
N ASN A 182 -7.32 -4.88 31.70
CA ASN A 182 -7.67 -4.41 33.03
C ASN A 182 -9.16 -4.13 33.23
N SER A 183 -9.98 -4.22 32.17
CA SER A 183 -11.42 -4.02 32.27
C SER A 183 -12.09 -5.19 32.98
N ARG A 184 -12.79 -4.94 34.08
CA ARG A 184 -13.58 -5.94 34.80
C ARG A 184 -14.66 -6.61 33.92
N ALA A 185 -15.06 -5.96 32.83
CA ALA A 185 -16.05 -6.52 31.88
C ALA A 185 -15.45 -7.62 30.97
N VAL A 186 -14.12 -7.69 30.89
CA VAL A 186 -13.40 -8.64 29.99
C VAL A 186 -12.74 -9.76 30.79
N VAL A 187 -12.41 -9.51 32.05
CA VAL A 187 -11.90 -10.57 32.96
C VAL A 187 -13.07 -11.51 33.28
N ARG A 188 -13.12 -12.67 32.62
CA ARG A 188 -14.03 -13.74 32.97
C ARG A 188 -13.68 -14.18 34.41
N PRO A 189 -14.64 -14.23 35.33
CA PRO A 189 -14.40 -14.88 36.61
C PRO A 189 -14.10 -16.37 36.26
N ASP A 190 -12.95 -16.82 36.73
CA ASP A 190 -12.57 -18.23 36.64
C ASP A 190 -13.70 -19.05 37.31
N VAL A 191 -14.24 -20.01 36.53
CA VAL A 191 -15.15 -21.07 37.02
C VAL A 191 -14.27 -22.23 37.50
#